data_8ac3cb556130ab62e4929a07443a9d65
#
_entry.id   8ac3cb556130ab62e4929a07443a9d65
#
_cell.length_a   1.000
_cell.length_b   1.000
_cell.length_c   1.000
_cell.angle_alpha   90.00
_cell.angle_beta   90.00
_cell.angle_gamma   90.00
#
_symmetry.space_group_name_H-M   'P 1'
#
loop_
_entity.id
_entity.type
_entity.pdbx_description
1 polymer ?
#
loop_
_entity_poly.entity_id
_entity_poly.type
_entity_poly.pdbx_seq_one_letter_code
_entity_poly.pdbx_strand_id
1 'polypeptide(L)'
;MNIYYWGDSLTRGQLGYTFIPACRPGDVCRNFGKNGDTVYGIFKRLFAFLETTENREGVYVVAAGTNDLLLQYKRKASFLWRLRALGAMPRKRPAKDVRAFEQLYRNGIKQLTARVSHIVLVGIPYFEIEDFPQETIRRYNAVIAQIAADYGLPFVDCYNIQTQLMGQSVRHFCKHSFTGVALTTAAMKLRPGIKERLSSWQHLSVTVDGVHLNKQSAMAIGKAVEQKLCDMIGAD
;
A
#
# COMPACT_ATOMS: atom_id res chain seq x y z
N MET A 1 -2.54 14.38 18.54
CA MET A 1 -3.41 13.24 18.17
C MET A 1 -2.58 12.02 17.84
N ASN A 2 -3.08 10.78 18.10
CA ASN A 2 -2.41 9.56 17.65
C ASN A 2 -2.83 9.23 16.21
N ILE A 3 -1.86 8.89 15.34
CA ILE A 3 -2.11 8.47 13.96
C ILE A 3 -1.39 7.14 13.73
N TYR A 4 -2.15 6.10 13.40
CA TYR A 4 -1.68 4.73 13.25
C TYR A 4 -1.71 4.31 11.78
N TYR A 5 -0.55 4.18 11.13
CA TYR A 5 -0.43 3.80 9.72
C TYR A 5 -0.27 2.29 9.57
N TRP A 6 -1.30 1.61 9.09
CA TRP A 6 -1.34 0.15 8.90
C TRP A 6 -1.20 -0.21 7.44
N GLY A 7 -0.25 -1.06 7.12
CA GLY A 7 -0.03 -1.46 5.74
C GLY A 7 1.13 -2.43 5.55
N ASP A 8 1.61 -2.45 4.31
CA ASP A 8 2.66 -3.34 3.86
C ASP A 8 4.03 -2.63 3.70
N SER A 9 4.80 -2.99 2.67
CA SER A 9 6.12 -2.38 2.39
C SER A 9 6.06 -0.93 1.95
N LEU A 10 4.94 -0.50 1.36
CA LEU A 10 4.73 0.90 0.93
C LEU A 10 4.57 1.81 2.15
N THR A 11 3.81 1.36 3.14
CA THR A 11 3.67 2.04 4.43
C THR A 11 5.00 2.03 5.18
N ARG A 12 5.71 0.88 5.21
CA ARG A 12 7.00 0.76 5.91
C ARG A 12 8.08 1.68 5.36
N GLY A 13 8.13 1.89 4.04
CA GLY A 13 9.09 2.79 3.38
C GLY A 13 10.53 2.27 3.31
N GLN A 14 10.79 1.01 3.61
CA GLN A 14 12.15 0.45 3.58
C GLN A 14 12.67 0.21 2.16
N LEU A 15 11.81 -0.28 1.27
CA LEU A 15 12.15 -0.64 -0.12
C LEU A 15 11.88 0.49 -1.13
N GLY A 16 11.22 1.52 -0.71
CA GLY A 16 10.93 2.75 -1.44
C GLY A 16 10.80 3.88 -0.43
N TYR A 17 10.01 4.89 -0.76
CA TYR A 17 9.65 5.94 0.18
C TYR A 17 8.27 5.64 0.78
N THR A 18 8.09 5.99 2.04
CA THR A 18 6.78 5.93 2.69
C THR A 18 5.94 7.14 2.30
N PHE A 19 4.65 6.94 2.14
CA PHE A 19 3.68 8.02 1.96
C PHE A 19 3.25 8.66 3.29
N ILE A 20 3.78 8.22 4.43
CA ILE A 20 3.48 8.82 5.72
C ILE A 20 4.06 10.23 5.72
N PRO A 21 3.23 11.28 5.87
CA PRO A 21 3.72 12.65 5.91
C PRO A 21 4.55 12.91 7.19
N ALA A 22 5.27 14.02 7.21
CA ALA A 22 5.92 14.47 8.43
C ALA A 22 4.87 14.65 9.54
N CYS A 23 5.15 14.13 10.71
CA CYS A 23 4.24 14.25 11.84
C CYS A 23 4.16 15.71 12.28
N ARG A 24 2.95 16.25 12.42
CA ARG A 24 2.75 17.63 12.85
C ARG A 24 3.15 17.78 14.33
N PRO A 25 3.57 18.98 14.76
CA PRO A 25 3.81 19.24 16.17
C PRO A 25 2.59 18.89 17.03
N GLY A 26 2.79 18.09 18.07
CA GLY A 26 1.73 17.60 18.95
C GLY A 26 1.05 16.30 18.51
N ASP A 27 1.29 15.80 17.28
CA ASP A 27 0.81 14.50 16.83
C ASP A 27 1.83 13.40 17.13
N VAL A 28 1.33 12.17 17.28
CA VAL A 28 2.14 10.95 17.43
C VAL A 28 1.85 10.01 16.28
N CYS A 29 2.76 9.95 15.30
CA CYS A 29 2.63 9.09 14.12
C CYS A 29 3.33 7.74 14.36
N ARG A 30 2.59 6.64 14.23
CA ARG A 30 3.12 5.28 14.41
C ARG A 30 3.00 4.48 13.12
N ASN A 31 4.14 3.98 12.62
CA ASN A 31 4.22 3.20 11.39
C ASN A 31 4.19 1.70 11.69
N PHE A 32 3.08 1.04 11.37
CA PHE A 32 2.86 -0.40 11.47
C PHE A 32 2.98 -1.12 10.11
N GLY A 33 3.70 -0.55 9.16
CA GLY A 33 3.99 -1.19 7.87
C GLY A 33 4.85 -2.45 8.01
N LYS A 34 4.48 -3.53 7.30
CA LYS A 34 5.22 -4.80 7.29
C LYS A 34 5.42 -5.31 5.87
N ASN A 35 6.69 -5.50 5.47
CA ASN A 35 7.03 -5.93 4.11
C ASN A 35 6.28 -7.19 3.69
N GLY A 36 5.65 -7.13 2.53
CA GLY A 36 4.95 -8.24 1.91
C GLY A 36 3.68 -8.68 2.63
N ASP A 37 3.09 -7.85 3.48
CA ASP A 37 1.83 -8.19 4.16
C ASP A 37 0.62 -8.05 3.25
N THR A 38 -0.41 -8.85 3.49
CA THR A 38 -1.67 -8.90 2.73
C THR A 38 -2.81 -8.29 3.54
N VAL A 39 -3.97 -8.10 2.93
CA VAL A 39 -5.19 -7.64 3.64
C VAL A 39 -5.42 -8.46 4.91
N TYR A 40 -5.36 -9.81 4.80
CA TYR A 40 -5.52 -10.69 5.95
C TYR A 40 -4.48 -10.41 7.06
N GLY A 41 -3.20 -10.30 6.69
CA GLY A 41 -2.11 -10.06 7.65
C GLY A 41 -2.21 -8.70 8.33
N ILE A 42 -2.56 -7.65 7.56
CA ILE A 42 -2.71 -6.29 8.08
C ILE A 42 -3.83 -6.22 9.11
N PHE A 43 -5.05 -6.70 8.78
CA PHE A 43 -6.18 -6.68 9.72
C PHE A 43 -5.93 -7.58 10.93
N LYS A 44 -5.31 -8.76 10.75
CA LYS A 44 -4.94 -9.62 11.89
C LYS A 44 -4.05 -8.89 12.90
N ARG A 45 -3.02 -8.16 12.44
CA ARG A 45 -2.11 -7.41 13.32
C ARG A 45 -2.81 -6.20 13.95
N LEU A 46 -3.63 -5.52 13.16
CA LEU A 46 -4.40 -4.36 13.63
C LEU A 46 -5.35 -4.77 14.76
N PHE A 47 -6.09 -5.85 14.61
CA PHE A 47 -6.99 -6.32 15.66
C PHE A 47 -6.24 -6.81 16.89
N ALA A 48 -5.13 -7.53 16.72
CA ALA A 48 -4.29 -7.92 17.86
C ALA A 48 -3.77 -6.68 18.62
N PHE A 49 -3.41 -5.60 17.92
CA PHE A 49 -3.03 -4.34 18.56
C PHE A 49 -4.21 -3.73 19.34
N LEU A 50 -5.42 -3.71 18.76
CA LEU A 50 -6.60 -3.17 19.43
C LEU A 50 -7.04 -3.99 20.66
N GLU A 51 -6.69 -5.26 20.71
CA GLU A 51 -6.95 -6.11 21.88
C GLU A 51 -6.00 -5.84 23.05
N THR A 52 -4.78 -5.38 22.76
CA THR A 52 -3.73 -5.10 23.76
C THR A 52 -3.61 -3.63 24.14
N THR A 53 -4.28 -2.73 23.42
CA THR A 53 -4.19 -1.29 23.64
C THR A 53 -5.43 -0.77 24.34
N GLU A 54 -5.25 -0.17 25.53
CA GLU A 54 -6.32 0.44 26.29
C GLU A 54 -6.87 1.71 25.62
N ASN A 55 -5.98 2.60 25.19
CA ASN A 55 -6.36 3.80 24.46
C ASN A 55 -6.39 3.52 22.96
N ARG A 56 -7.61 3.51 22.39
CA ARG A 56 -7.88 3.30 20.96
C ARG A 56 -8.15 4.60 20.22
N GLU A 57 -8.08 5.74 20.91
CA GLU A 57 -8.29 7.05 20.30
C GLU A 57 -7.21 7.38 19.29
N GLY A 58 -7.62 7.94 18.16
CA GLY A 58 -6.75 8.34 17.07
C GLY A 58 -7.28 7.95 15.70
N VAL A 59 -6.52 8.29 14.68
CA VAL A 59 -6.86 8.00 13.29
C VAL A 59 -6.10 6.77 12.80
N TYR A 60 -6.82 5.85 12.17
CA TYR A 60 -6.30 4.61 11.59
C TYR A 60 -6.23 4.72 10.07
N VAL A 61 -5.04 4.89 9.53
CA VAL A 61 -4.79 4.94 8.08
C VAL A 61 -4.47 3.52 7.60
N VAL A 62 -5.32 2.96 6.73
CA VAL A 62 -5.19 1.57 6.27
C VAL A 62 -4.87 1.53 4.78
N ALA A 63 -3.69 1.00 4.44
CA ALA A 63 -3.19 0.80 3.07
C ALA A 63 -2.95 -0.70 2.83
N ALA A 64 -3.90 -1.39 2.18
CA ALA A 64 -3.86 -2.83 2.04
C ALA A 64 -4.27 -3.29 0.64
N GLY A 65 -3.68 -4.41 0.17
CA GLY A 65 -4.07 -5.04 -1.10
C GLY A 65 -2.93 -5.22 -2.11
N THR A 66 -1.86 -4.44 -2.04
CA THR A 66 -0.72 -4.53 -2.97
C THR A 66 -0.19 -5.96 -3.10
N ASN A 67 0.04 -6.62 -1.98
CA ASN A 67 0.60 -7.98 -2.01
C ASN A 67 -0.43 -9.05 -2.37
N ASP A 68 -1.72 -8.80 -2.21
CA ASP A 68 -2.76 -9.69 -2.72
C ASP A 68 -2.69 -9.77 -4.24
N LEU A 69 -2.52 -8.64 -4.94
CA LEU A 69 -2.32 -8.59 -6.38
C LEU A 69 -0.98 -9.17 -6.80
N LEU A 70 0.11 -8.73 -6.18
CA LEU A 70 1.47 -9.14 -6.55
C LEU A 70 1.68 -10.65 -6.39
N LEU A 71 1.16 -11.28 -5.35
CA LEU A 71 1.28 -12.72 -5.15
C LEU A 71 0.50 -13.50 -6.22
N GLN A 72 -0.69 -13.01 -6.62
CA GLN A 72 -1.45 -13.61 -7.73
C GLN A 72 -0.71 -13.47 -9.07
N TYR A 73 -0.15 -12.29 -9.36
CA TYR A 73 0.66 -12.06 -10.55
C TYR A 73 1.90 -12.96 -10.56
N LYS A 74 2.69 -12.99 -9.48
CA LYS A 74 3.90 -13.79 -9.33
C LYS A 74 3.63 -15.29 -9.50
N ARG A 75 2.48 -15.79 -9.06
CA ARG A 75 2.08 -17.19 -9.26
C ARG A 75 1.95 -17.56 -10.73
N LYS A 76 1.58 -16.61 -11.60
CA LYS A 76 1.40 -16.81 -13.04
C LYS A 76 2.64 -16.45 -13.86
N ALA A 77 3.62 -15.81 -13.26
CA ALA A 77 4.85 -15.36 -13.92
C ALA A 77 5.84 -16.53 -14.18
N SER A 78 7.12 -16.38 -13.88
CA SER A 78 8.12 -17.44 -14.07
C SER A 78 8.02 -18.56 -13.03
N PHE A 79 8.64 -19.73 -13.34
CA PHE A 79 8.70 -20.88 -12.44
C PHE A 79 9.24 -20.53 -11.04
N LEU A 80 10.32 -19.76 -10.95
CA LEU A 80 10.90 -19.34 -9.68
C LEU A 80 9.95 -18.45 -8.87
N TRP A 81 9.26 -17.53 -9.53
CA TRP A 81 8.22 -16.69 -8.89
C TRP A 81 7.05 -17.55 -8.39
N ARG A 82 6.64 -18.54 -9.17
CA ARG A 82 5.57 -19.46 -8.79
C ARG A 82 5.91 -20.24 -7.54
N LEU A 83 7.11 -20.82 -7.44
CA LEU A 83 7.56 -21.55 -6.26
C LEU A 83 7.58 -20.63 -5.01
N ARG A 84 8.14 -19.43 -5.14
CA ARG A 84 8.18 -18.45 -4.05
C ARG A 84 6.78 -18.00 -3.62
N ALA A 85 5.89 -17.73 -4.57
CA ALA A 85 4.53 -17.33 -4.29
C ALA A 85 3.76 -18.45 -3.57
N LEU A 86 3.83 -19.67 -4.07
CA LEU A 86 3.19 -20.84 -3.45
C LEU A 86 3.67 -21.07 -2.01
N GLY A 87 4.97 -20.97 -1.75
CA GLY A 87 5.53 -21.08 -0.40
C GLY A 87 5.11 -19.96 0.56
N ALA A 88 4.78 -18.78 0.01
CA ALA A 88 4.31 -17.66 0.82
C ALA A 88 2.79 -17.69 1.13
N MET A 89 1.98 -18.29 0.25
CA MET A 89 0.52 -18.27 0.33
C MET A 89 -0.06 -18.81 1.64
N PRO A 90 0.39 -19.95 2.23
CA PRO A 90 -0.17 -20.47 3.46
C PRO A 90 -0.02 -19.51 4.65
N ARG A 91 1.10 -18.77 4.68
CA ARG A 91 1.40 -17.82 5.77
C ARG A 91 0.72 -16.47 5.56
N LYS A 92 0.64 -16.01 4.31
CA LYS A 92 0.15 -14.67 3.95
C LYS A 92 -1.34 -14.63 3.63
N ARG A 93 -1.92 -15.76 3.25
CA ARG A 93 -3.35 -15.91 2.91
C ARG A 93 -3.86 -14.79 2.01
N PRO A 94 -3.23 -14.54 0.85
CA PRO A 94 -3.71 -13.50 -0.06
C PRO A 94 -5.09 -13.85 -0.58
N ALA A 95 -5.88 -12.84 -0.88
CA ALA A 95 -7.17 -13.01 -1.53
C ALA A 95 -6.97 -13.72 -2.89
N LYS A 96 -7.76 -14.76 -3.17
CA LYS A 96 -7.63 -15.55 -4.39
C LYS A 96 -8.13 -14.83 -5.65
N ASP A 97 -9.08 -13.91 -5.49
CA ASP A 97 -9.71 -13.12 -6.54
C ASP A 97 -10.31 -11.83 -5.94
N VAL A 98 -10.93 -10.99 -6.78
CA VAL A 98 -11.51 -9.71 -6.37
C VAL A 98 -12.69 -9.88 -5.40
N ARG A 99 -13.49 -10.95 -5.52
CA ARG A 99 -14.61 -11.20 -4.59
C ARG A 99 -14.11 -11.58 -3.20
N ALA A 100 -13.12 -12.48 -3.14
CA ALA A 100 -12.47 -12.83 -1.87
C ALA A 100 -11.76 -11.63 -1.23
N PHE A 101 -11.16 -10.74 -2.05
CA PHE A 101 -10.56 -9.50 -1.60
C PHE A 101 -11.63 -8.58 -0.99
N GLU A 102 -12.75 -8.38 -1.67
CA GLU A 102 -13.86 -7.57 -1.16
C GLU A 102 -14.36 -8.10 0.17
N GLN A 103 -14.61 -9.41 0.27
CA GLN A 103 -15.09 -10.02 1.51
C GLN A 103 -14.12 -9.81 2.67
N LEU A 104 -12.82 -10.04 2.45
CA LEU A 104 -11.79 -9.85 3.48
C LEU A 104 -11.70 -8.37 3.91
N TYR A 105 -11.67 -7.46 2.94
CA TYR A 105 -11.53 -6.03 3.19
C TYR A 105 -12.78 -5.48 3.91
N ARG A 106 -13.97 -5.79 3.41
CA ARG A 106 -15.26 -5.39 3.99
C ARG A 106 -15.42 -5.91 5.42
N ASN A 107 -15.10 -7.18 5.66
CA ASN A 107 -15.12 -7.74 7.01
C ASN A 107 -14.13 -7.05 7.95
N GLY A 108 -12.94 -6.72 7.45
CA GLY A 108 -11.93 -5.96 8.20
C GLY A 108 -12.46 -4.58 8.58
N ILE A 109 -12.99 -3.82 7.62
CA ILE A 109 -13.54 -2.48 7.88
C ILE A 109 -14.74 -2.53 8.80
N LYS A 110 -15.68 -3.45 8.60
CA LYS A 110 -16.84 -3.63 9.49
C LYS A 110 -16.42 -3.82 10.95
N GLN A 111 -15.40 -4.66 11.20
CA GLN A 111 -14.90 -4.88 12.56
C GLN A 111 -14.12 -3.66 13.09
N LEU A 112 -13.44 -2.93 12.22
CA LEU A 112 -12.67 -1.76 12.61
C LEU A 112 -13.59 -0.59 12.98
N THR A 113 -14.61 -0.29 12.17
CA THR A 113 -15.60 0.78 12.44
C THR A 113 -16.41 0.55 13.72
N ALA A 114 -16.56 -0.69 14.15
CA ALA A 114 -17.18 -1.02 15.44
C ALA A 114 -16.27 -0.73 16.66
N ARG A 115 -14.99 -0.40 16.45
CA ARG A 115 -13.99 -0.27 17.53
C ARG A 115 -13.30 1.09 17.57
N VAL A 116 -13.27 1.82 16.45
CA VAL A 116 -12.60 3.11 16.29
C VAL A 116 -13.41 4.05 15.41
N SER A 117 -13.35 5.34 15.69
CA SER A 117 -14.19 6.36 15.05
C SER A 117 -13.58 6.91 13.75
N HIS A 118 -12.26 7.01 13.67
CA HIS A 118 -11.59 7.71 12.58
C HIS A 118 -10.71 6.76 11.75
N ILE A 119 -11.09 6.57 10.50
CA ILE A 119 -10.40 5.66 9.56
C ILE A 119 -10.23 6.38 8.23
N VAL A 120 -9.03 6.26 7.63
CA VAL A 120 -8.72 6.70 6.26
C VAL A 120 -8.29 5.48 5.46
N LEU A 121 -8.90 5.24 4.30
CA LEU A 121 -8.51 4.18 3.39
C LEU A 121 -7.59 4.70 2.30
N VAL A 122 -6.50 3.97 2.04
CA VAL A 122 -5.51 4.30 1.03
C VAL A 122 -5.51 3.20 -0.04
N GLY A 123 -5.72 3.59 -1.29
CA GLY A 123 -5.80 2.69 -2.43
C GLY A 123 -4.46 2.06 -2.80
N ILE A 124 -4.52 1.07 -3.68
CA ILE A 124 -3.36 0.39 -4.24
C ILE A 124 -2.75 1.30 -5.31
N PRO A 125 -1.42 1.53 -5.29
CA PRO A 125 -0.75 2.41 -6.23
C PRO A 125 -0.62 1.79 -7.63
N TYR A 126 -0.21 2.61 -8.61
CA TYR A 126 0.14 2.18 -9.95
C TYR A 126 1.43 1.32 -9.93
N PHE A 127 1.47 0.24 -10.72
CA PHE A 127 2.66 -0.58 -10.87
C PHE A 127 3.31 -0.34 -12.23
N GLU A 128 4.58 0.04 -12.25
CA GLU A 128 5.40 0.16 -13.47
C GLU A 128 6.08 -1.18 -13.80
N ILE A 129 5.30 -2.26 -13.82
CA ILE A 129 5.75 -3.62 -14.17
C ILE A 129 5.28 -3.95 -15.58
N GLU A 130 6.22 -4.44 -16.43
CA GLU A 130 5.92 -4.97 -17.76
C GLU A 130 4.88 -6.10 -17.64
N ASP A 131 3.90 -6.11 -18.53
CA ASP A 131 2.81 -7.12 -18.58
C ASP A 131 1.89 -7.19 -17.34
N PHE A 132 2.00 -6.24 -16.40
CA PHE A 132 1.05 -6.21 -15.28
C PHE A 132 -0.28 -5.59 -15.74
N PRO A 133 -1.41 -6.31 -15.57
CA PRO A 133 -2.72 -5.82 -16.04
C PRO A 133 -3.23 -4.68 -15.14
N GLN A 134 -3.01 -3.44 -15.55
CA GLN A 134 -3.41 -2.22 -14.80
C GLN A 134 -4.90 -2.20 -14.47
N GLU A 135 -5.73 -2.80 -15.33
CA GLU A 135 -7.17 -2.94 -15.08
C GLU A 135 -7.46 -3.73 -13.79
N THR A 136 -6.60 -4.67 -13.46
CA THR A 136 -6.73 -5.40 -12.18
C THR A 136 -6.59 -4.45 -10.99
N ILE A 137 -5.64 -3.52 -11.01
CA ILE A 137 -5.46 -2.53 -9.92
C ILE A 137 -6.72 -1.66 -9.82
N ARG A 138 -7.21 -1.16 -10.96
CA ARG A 138 -8.44 -0.34 -10.99
C ARG A 138 -9.64 -1.05 -10.38
N ARG A 139 -9.84 -2.33 -10.73
CA ARG A 139 -10.94 -3.14 -10.17
C ARG A 139 -10.83 -3.32 -8.65
N TYR A 140 -9.64 -3.53 -8.11
CA TYR A 140 -9.43 -3.66 -6.67
C TYR A 140 -9.59 -2.31 -5.97
N ASN A 141 -9.12 -1.22 -6.57
CA ASN A 141 -9.34 0.13 -6.05
C ASN A 141 -10.83 0.53 -6.06
N ALA A 142 -11.58 0.14 -7.09
CA ALA A 142 -13.03 0.34 -7.12
C ALA A 142 -13.74 -0.34 -5.94
N VAL A 143 -13.28 -1.55 -5.56
CA VAL A 143 -13.80 -2.22 -4.35
C VAL A 143 -13.46 -1.43 -3.08
N ILE A 144 -12.21 -0.95 -2.93
CA ILE A 144 -11.83 -0.16 -1.75
C ILE A 144 -12.63 1.15 -1.68
N ALA A 145 -12.77 1.84 -2.81
CA ALA A 145 -13.54 3.07 -2.91
C ALA A 145 -15.03 2.86 -2.58
N GLN A 146 -15.63 1.75 -3.06
CA GLN A 146 -17.01 1.40 -2.73
C GLN A 146 -17.18 1.10 -1.23
N ILE A 147 -16.22 0.37 -0.63
CA ILE A 147 -16.24 0.13 0.82
C ILE A 147 -16.12 1.45 1.58
N ALA A 148 -15.22 2.35 1.13
CA ALA A 148 -15.09 3.66 1.75
C ALA A 148 -16.41 4.44 1.70
N ALA A 149 -17.09 4.46 0.55
CA ALA A 149 -18.38 5.11 0.37
C ALA A 149 -19.47 4.49 1.25
N ASP A 150 -19.57 3.15 1.30
CA ASP A 150 -20.57 2.42 2.08
C ASP A 150 -20.46 2.70 3.60
N TYR A 151 -19.27 3.01 4.09
CA TYR A 151 -19.00 3.31 5.51
C TYR A 151 -18.76 4.80 5.79
N GLY A 152 -18.91 5.69 4.79
CA GLY A 152 -18.66 7.12 4.94
C GLY A 152 -17.20 7.48 5.28
N LEU A 153 -16.24 6.67 4.82
CA LEU A 153 -14.82 6.84 5.16
C LEU A 153 -14.07 7.62 4.07
N PRO A 154 -13.11 8.49 4.44
CA PRO A 154 -12.20 9.11 3.48
C PRO A 154 -11.39 8.08 2.71
N PHE A 155 -11.27 8.28 1.39
CA PHE A 155 -10.47 7.45 0.49
C PHE A 155 -9.41 8.29 -0.23
N VAL A 156 -8.19 7.77 -0.30
CA VAL A 156 -7.07 8.33 -1.06
C VAL A 156 -6.77 7.44 -2.26
N ASP A 157 -7.06 7.94 -3.45
CA ASP A 157 -6.82 7.22 -4.72
C ASP A 157 -5.38 7.35 -5.18
N CYS A 158 -4.51 6.48 -4.67
CA CYS A 158 -3.09 6.45 -5.02
C CYS A 158 -2.85 6.20 -6.51
N TYR A 159 -3.67 5.35 -7.15
CA TYR A 159 -3.54 5.05 -8.56
C TYR A 159 -3.76 6.30 -9.42
N ASN A 160 -4.81 7.05 -9.14
CA ASN A 160 -5.12 8.28 -9.87
C ASN A 160 -4.06 9.37 -9.61
N ILE A 161 -3.62 9.55 -8.37
CA ILE A 161 -2.53 10.49 -8.03
C ILE A 161 -1.29 10.19 -8.87
N GLN A 162 -0.87 8.93 -8.95
CA GLN A 162 0.30 8.55 -9.71
C GLN A 162 0.12 8.69 -11.23
N THR A 163 -1.06 8.37 -11.76
CA THR A 163 -1.34 8.57 -13.19
C THR A 163 -1.35 10.05 -13.57
N GLN A 164 -1.78 10.93 -12.68
CA GLN A 164 -1.68 12.38 -12.88
C GLN A 164 -0.22 12.87 -12.84
N LEU A 165 0.61 12.35 -11.94
CA LEU A 165 2.04 12.67 -11.90
C LEU A 165 2.79 12.24 -13.17
N MET A 166 2.42 11.12 -13.75
CA MET A 166 3.01 10.66 -15.03
C MET A 166 2.58 11.52 -16.23
N GLY A 167 1.40 12.13 -16.18
CA GLY A 167 0.87 12.96 -17.26
C GLY A 167 0.82 12.21 -18.59
N GLN A 168 1.28 12.88 -19.68
CA GLN A 168 1.39 12.31 -21.03
C GLN A 168 2.79 11.76 -21.35
N SER A 169 3.67 11.66 -20.37
CA SER A 169 5.04 11.17 -20.58
C SER A 169 5.05 9.72 -21.07
N VAL A 170 6.09 9.36 -21.83
CA VAL A 170 6.32 7.98 -22.26
C VAL A 170 6.42 7.10 -21.01
N ARG A 171 5.60 6.05 -20.96
CA ARG A 171 5.57 5.14 -19.82
C ARG A 171 6.64 4.09 -20.00
N HIS A 172 7.52 3.99 -19.04
CA HIS A 172 8.51 2.94 -18.94
C HIS A 172 8.08 1.91 -17.93
N PHE A 173 8.43 0.65 -18.17
CA PHE A 173 8.07 -0.47 -17.31
C PHE A 173 9.31 -1.31 -17.05
N CYS A 174 9.48 -1.76 -15.83
CA CYS A 174 10.56 -2.69 -15.51
C CYS A 174 10.13 -4.14 -15.65
N LYS A 175 11.08 -4.98 -16.08
CA LYS A 175 10.91 -6.44 -16.03
C LYS A 175 10.98 -6.91 -14.59
N HIS A 176 9.88 -7.42 -14.08
CA HIS A 176 9.79 -7.93 -12.70
C HIS A 176 10.36 -9.36 -12.60
N SER A 177 11.65 -9.53 -13.03
CA SER A 177 12.36 -10.80 -12.97
C SER A 177 12.68 -11.18 -11.52
N PHE A 178 12.76 -12.47 -11.22
CA PHE A 178 13.06 -12.97 -9.87
C PHE A 178 14.41 -12.46 -9.35
N THR A 179 15.45 -12.59 -10.16
CA THR A 179 16.81 -12.17 -9.82
C THR A 179 16.92 -10.64 -9.72
N GLY A 180 16.32 -9.92 -10.66
CA GLY A 180 16.32 -8.45 -10.67
C GLY A 180 15.68 -7.89 -9.39
N VAL A 181 14.50 -8.38 -9.01
CA VAL A 181 13.81 -7.96 -7.78
C VAL A 181 14.60 -8.34 -6.52
N ALA A 182 15.24 -9.51 -6.50
CA ALA A 182 16.07 -9.91 -5.36
C ALA A 182 17.27 -8.97 -5.19
N LEU A 183 17.98 -8.65 -6.29
CA LEU A 183 19.14 -7.75 -6.31
C LEU A 183 18.76 -6.32 -5.93
N THR A 184 17.72 -5.76 -6.55
CA THR A 184 17.24 -4.38 -6.23
C THR A 184 16.76 -4.28 -4.79
N THR A 185 16.04 -5.30 -4.28
CA THR A 185 15.61 -5.35 -2.88
C THR A 185 16.80 -5.38 -1.92
N ALA A 186 17.82 -6.19 -2.21
CA ALA A 186 19.04 -6.25 -1.40
C ALA A 186 19.80 -4.91 -1.44
N ALA A 187 19.97 -4.33 -2.62
CA ALA A 187 20.65 -3.05 -2.81
C ALA A 187 19.96 -1.92 -2.02
N MET A 188 18.62 -1.82 -2.09
CA MET A 188 17.84 -0.80 -1.36
C MET A 188 17.92 -0.97 0.17
N LYS A 189 18.03 -2.20 0.66
CA LYS A 189 18.20 -2.45 2.10
C LYS A 189 19.59 -2.08 2.61
N LEU A 190 20.63 -2.38 1.81
CA LEU A 190 22.03 -2.11 2.18
C LEU A 190 22.43 -0.65 1.99
N ARG A 191 21.86 0.01 0.96
CA ARG A 191 22.18 1.40 0.59
C ARG A 191 20.90 2.18 0.30
N PRO A 192 20.24 2.74 1.31
CA PRO A 192 18.99 3.50 1.12
C PRO A 192 19.06 4.63 0.10
N GLY A 193 20.23 5.27 -0.07
CA GLY A 193 20.47 6.35 -1.06
C GLY A 193 20.47 5.91 -2.53
N ILE A 194 20.41 4.59 -2.82
CA ILE A 194 20.39 4.10 -4.21
C ILE A 194 19.02 4.19 -4.88
N LYS A 195 17.95 4.43 -4.10
CA LYS A 195 16.55 4.38 -4.57
C LYS A 195 16.29 5.27 -5.78
N GLU A 196 16.69 6.53 -5.71
CA GLU A 196 16.50 7.49 -6.82
C GLU A 196 17.34 7.08 -8.06
N ARG A 197 18.55 6.59 -7.85
CA ARG A 197 19.39 6.10 -8.96
C ARG A 197 18.78 4.89 -9.65
N LEU A 198 18.16 3.98 -8.90
CA LEU A 198 17.45 2.83 -9.46
C LEU A 198 16.24 3.27 -10.28
N SER A 199 15.43 4.20 -9.76
CA SER A 199 14.31 4.78 -10.46
C SER A 199 14.74 5.43 -11.79
N SER A 200 15.75 6.31 -11.73
CA SER A 200 16.30 7.01 -12.91
C SER A 200 16.92 6.05 -13.92
N TRP A 201 17.68 5.06 -13.49
CA TRP A 201 18.31 4.07 -14.37
C TRP A 201 17.28 3.21 -15.11
N GLN A 202 16.15 2.90 -14.49
CA GLN A 202 15.05 2.18 -15.11
C GLN A 202 14.04 3.09 -15.81
N HIS A 203 14.27 4.40 -15.82
CA HIS A 203 13.35 5.42 -16.36
C HIS A 203 11.93 5.35 -15.77
N LEU A 204 11.79 4.93 -14.52
CA LEU A 204 10.51 4.80 -13.85
C LEU A 204 10.03 6.18 -13.35
N SER A 205 8.75 6.46 -13.53
CA SER A 205 8.16 7.78 -13.27
C SER A 205 7.66 7.95 -11.84
N VAL A 206 7.08 6.89 -11.27
CA VAL A 206 6.37 6.94 -9.96
C VAL A 206 6.82 5.87 -8.97
N THR A 207 7.70 4.95 -9.39
CA THR A 207 8.23 3.88 -8.53
C THR A 207 9.76 3.82 -8.58
N VAL A 208 10.36 3.08 -7.64
CA VAL A 208 11.82 2.80 -7.62
C VAL A 208 12.17 1.45 -8.26
N ASP A 209 11.23 0.50 -8.30
CA ASP A 209 11.44 -0.88 -8.75
C ASP A 209 10.21 -1.49 -9.43
N GLY A 210 9.30 -0.66 -9.90
CA GLY A 210 8.03 -1.03 -10.52
C GLY A 210 6.87 -1.19 -9.53
N VAL A 211 7.10 -1.16 -8.22
CA VAL A 211 6.07 -1.31 -7.17
C VAL A 211 6.22 -0.26 -6.07
N HIS A 212 7.42 -0.12 -5.51
CA HIS A 212 7.66 0.74 -4.36
C HIS A 212 7.78 2.20 -4.78
N LEU A 213 7.12 3.08 -4.03
CA LEU A 213 7.03 4.52 -4.36
C LEU A 213 8.40 5.17 -4.45
N ASN A 214 8.62 6.01 -5.48
CA ASN A 214 9.72 6.95 -5.49
C ASN A 214 9.37 8.16 -4.60
N LYS A 215 10.30 9.09 -4.43
CA LYS A 215 10.14 10.24 -3.52
C LYS A 215 8.96 11.13 -3.91
N GLN A 216 8.83 11.46 -5.20
CA GLN A 216 7.78 12.32 -5.72
C GLN A 216 6.39 11.71 -5.49
N SER A 217 6.21 10.45 -5.83
CA SER A 217 4.97 9.71 -5.65
C SER A 217 4.58 9.59 -4.17
N ALA A 218 5.55 9.26 -3.32
CA ALA A 218 5.32 9.16 -1.88
C ALA A 218 4.88 10.50 -1.27
N MET A 219 5.52 11.61 -1.68
CA MET A 219 5.13 12.96 -1.22
C MET A 219 3.73 13.36 -1.68
N ALA A 220 3.36 13.09 -2.93
CA ALA A 220 2.03 13.42 -3.44
C ALA A 220 0.92 12.63 -2.74
N ILE A 221 1.12 11.32 -2.54
CA ILE A 221 0.18 10.49 -1.77
C ILE A 221 0.13 10.95 -0.31
N GLY A 222 1.28 11.25 0.30
CA GLY A 222 1.37 11.77 1.66
C GLY A 222 0.59 13.06 1.86
N LYS A 223 0.71 14.01 0.92
CA LYS A 223 -0.08 15.24 0.94
C LYS A 223 -1.59 14.98 0.86
N ALA A 224 -2.01 14.03 0.02
CA ALA A 224 -3.43 13.66 -0.07
C ALA A 224 -3.94 12.98 1.22
N VAL A 225 -3.12 12.15 1.87
CA VAL A 225 -3.43 11.58 3.19
C VAL A 225 -3.55 12.70 4.24
N GLU A 226 -2.59 13.61 4.29
CA GLU A 226 -2.59 14.76 5.22
C GLU A 226 -3.84 15.63 5.05
N GLN A 227 -4.25 15.89 3.81
CA GLN A 227 -5.49 16.63 3.55
C GLN A 227 -6.71 15.93 4.15
N LYS A 228 -6.84 14.60 3.98
CA LYS A 228 -7.93 13.83 4.59
C LYS A 228 -7.92 13.86 6.11
N LEU A 229 -6.72 13.83 6.70
CA LEU A 229 -6.57 13.98 8.15
C LEU A 229 -7.00 15.37 8.64
N CYS A 230 -6.67 16.44 7.89
CA CYS A 230 -7.09 17.81 8.21
C CYS A 230 -8.61 17.98 8.08
N ASP A 231 -9.20 17.45 7.00
CA ASP A 231 -10.64 17.51 6.75
C ASP A 231 -11.45 16.86 7.89
N MET A 232 -10.94 15.76 8.47
CA MET A 232 -11.58 15.06 9.59
C MET A 232 -11.51 15.85 10.90
N ILE A 233 -10.40 16.55 11.16
CA ILE A 233 -10.20 17.31 12.40
C ILE A 233 -10.95 18.65 12.37
N GLY A 234 -11.12 19.24 11.19
CA GLY A 234 -11.85 20.49 11.01
C GLY A 234 -13.38 20.32 10.93
N ALA A 235 -13.87 19.08 10.95
CA ALA A 235 -15.29 18.74 10.95
C ALA A 235 -15.84 18.42 12.36
N ASP A 236 -14.96 18.27 13.36
CA ASP A 236 -15.29 18.14 14.79
C ASP A 236 -15.28 19.51 15.47
#